data_a38c5996c44e65a533d62b7f8e1df56e
#
_entry.id   a38c5996c44e65a533d62b7f8e1df56e
#
_cell.length_a   1.000
_cell.length_b   1.000
_cell.length_c   1.000
_cell.angle_alpha   90.00
_cell.angle_beta   90.00
_cell.angle_gamma   90.00
#
_symmetry.space_group_name_H-M   'P 1'
#
loop_
_entity.id
_entity.type
_entity.pdbx_description
1 polymer ?
#
loop_
_entity_poly.entity_id
_entity_poly.type
_entity_poly.pdbx_seq_one_letter_code
_entity_poly.pdbx_strand_id
1 'polypeptide(L)'
;MIQEDSNRESNKPFKHKFRRTGPLDAYIYQTGRNDEDVEEVQKDVFIHLPSIQETSESILLHKTHIFTDGACTNNGKRNANAAWGLVVVADKGHAVLYTDSGAIPKSEPQTNQRAELRGLLNGLRQAKKIYETYPGLITIWSDSQYAINCASVWGPKWRSNGWKKQGGPIQHFDLVKDLVNETVEMGHRVHYRWLKAHTEGSNKYQFPWKFNHQVDALATAALV
;
A
#
# COMPACT_ATOMS: atom_id res chain seq x y z
N MET A 1 48.43 -7.83 43.14
CA MET A 1 48.41 -6.68 42.27
C MET A 1 47.61 -7.08 41.03
N ILE A 2 46.30 -6.87 41.09
CA ILE A 2 45.33 -7.29 40.07
C ILE A 2 44.77 -5.96 39.51
N GLN A 3 44.99 -5.72 38.25
CA GLN A 3 44.38 -4.58 37.52
C GLN A 3 43.01 -4.98 37.04
N GLU A 4 41.99 -4.28 37.47
CA GLU A 4 40.63 -4.32 36.90
C GLU A 4 40.59 -3.33 35.75
N ASP A 5 40.35 -3.87 34.54
CA ASP A 5 40.00 -3.10 33.37
C ASP A 5 38.47 -2.88 33.32
N SER A 6 38.06 -1.66 33.61
CA SER A 6 36.68 -1.23 33.51
C SER A 6 36.37 -0.77 32.10
N ASN A 7 35.69 -1.63 31.31
CA ASN A 7 35.13 -1.26 30.02
C ASN A 7 33.72 -0.71 30.23
N ARG A 8 33.62 0.66 30.34
CA ARG A 8 32.35 1.38 30.28
C ARG A 8 32.06 1.73 28.83
N GLU A 9 31.27 0.92 28.17
CA GLU A 9 30.62 1.33 26.93
C GLU A 9 29.56 2.39 27.20
N SER A 10 29.80 3.56 26.65
CA SER A 10 28.93 4.72 26.73
C SER A 10 27.72 4.52 25.79
N ASN A 11 26.55 4.32 26.37
CA ASN A 11 25.25 4.46 25.69
C ASN A 11 25.05 5.92 25.25
N LYS A 12 25.40 6.23 24.01
CA LYS A 12 25.04 7.51 23.38
C LYS A 12 23.64 7.36 22.77
N PRO A 13 22.70 8.25 23.11
CA PRO A 13 21.38 8.22 22.48
C PRO A 13 21.49 8.55 20.99
N PHE A 14 20.87 7.69 20.16
CA PHE A 14 20.76 7.89 18.71
C PHE A 14 20.03 9.21 18.44
N LYS A 15 20.71 10.19 17.86
CA LYS A 15 20.11 11.43 17.35
C LYS A 15 19.45 11.13 16.00
N HIS A 16 18.13 10.99 15.98
CA HIS A 16 17.36 10.94 14.75
C HIS A 16 17.50 12.27 14.00
N LYS A 17 18.07 12.24 12.80
CA LYS A 17 18.10 13.40 11.90
C LYS A 17 16.78 13.44 11.13
N PHE A 18 15.89 14.35 11.51
CA PHE A 18 14.72 14.70 10.73
C PHE A 18 15.13 15.53 9.51
N ARG A 19 14.74 15.07 8.33
CA ARG A 19 14.92 15.84 7.10
C ARG A 19 13.54 16.35 6.66
N ARG A 20 13.33 17.67 6.78
CA ARG A 20 12.14 18.33 6.24
C ARG A 20 12.16 18.27 4.72
N THR A 21 11.11 17.77 4.10
CA THR A 21 10.96 17.71 2.64
C THR A 21 9.64 18.40 2.21
N GLY A 22 9.67 19.73 2.14
CA GLY A 22 8.61 20.54 1.52
C GLY A 22 7.30 20.70 2.31
N PRO A 23 6.29 21.39 1.74
CA PRO A 23 5.05 21.77 2.45
C PRO A 23 4.09 20.61 2.77
N LEU A 24 4.43 19.39 2.41
CA LEU A 24 3.81 18.16 2.85
C LEU A 24 4.83 17.40 3.71
N ASP A 25 4.88 17.68 5.00
CA ASP A 25 5.73 16.98 5.96
C ASP A 25 5.25 15.53 6.15
N ALA A 26 5.54 14.67 5.18
CA ALA A 26 5.39 13.23 5.33
C ALA A 26 6.62 12.68 6.06
N TYR A 27 6.45 12.24 7.30
CA TYR A 27 7.50 11.57 8.05
C TYR A 27 7.53 10.09 7.68
N ILE A 28 8.63 9.63 7.08
CA ILE A 28 8.89 8.22 6.83
C ILE A 28 9.73 7.69 8.00
N TYR A 29 9.16 6.81 8.80
CA TYR A 29 9.92 6.04 9.78
C TYR A 29 10.59 4.86 9.07
N GLN A 30 11.92 4.90 8.93
CA GLN A 30 12.71 3.72 8.65
C GLN A 30 13.25 3.19 9.99
N THR A 31 12.74 2.07 10.44
CA THR A 31 13.39 1.29 11.49
C THR A 31 14.51 0.49 10.83
N GLY A 32 15.74 1.03 10.93
CA GLY A 32 16.93 0.29 10.52
C GLY A 32 17.25 -0.78 11.57
N ARG A 33 17.20 -2.04 11.17
CA ARG A 33 17.95 -3.12 11.81
C ARG A 33 18.84 -3.79 10.76
N ASN A 34 20.03 -4.17 11.20
CA ASN A 34 21.05 -4.80 10.38
C ASN A 34 20.58 -6.15 9.83
N ASP A 35 21.07 -6.45 8.60
CA ASP A 35 20.70 -7.60 7.78
C ASP A 35 21.26 -8.93 8.33
N GLU A 36 20.71 -9.49 9.42
CA GLU A 36 21.08 -10.89 9.77
C GLU A 36 19.95 -11.72 10.42
N ASP A 37 18.76 -11.15 10.70
CA ASP A 37 17.62 -11.95 11.18
C ASP A 37 16.34 -11.57 10.40
N VAL A 38 16.11 -12.24 9.27
CA VAL A 38 14.89 -12.07 8.47
C VAL A 38 13.77 -12.92 9.07
N GLU A 39 13.28 -12.56 10.24
CA GLU A 39 11.88 -12.79 10.56
C GLU A 39 11.04 -11.76 9.83
N GLU A 40 10.04 -12.24 9.09
CA GLU A 40 9.19 -11.50 8.16
C GLU A 40 8.34 -10.45 8.88
N VAL A 41 8.93 -9.28 9.16
CA VAL A 41 8.22 -8.14 9.76
C VAL A 41 7.37 -7.49 8.69
N GLN A 42 6.05 -7.55 8.82
CA GLN A 42 5.10 -6.76 8.05
C GLN A 42 5.49 -5.28 8.16
N LYS A 43 6.03 -4.70 7.08
CA LYS A 43 6.40 -3.28 7.05
C LYS A 43 5.14 -2.45 6.85
N ASP A 44 4.60 -1.93 7.94
CA ASP A 44 3.56 -0.91 7.88
C ASP A 44 4.18 0.40 7.39
N VAL A 45 3.71 0.90 6.26
CA VAL A 45 4.11 2.22 5.74
C VAL A 45 3.06 3.23 6.21
N PHE A 46 3.41 4.00 7.24
CA PHE A 46 2.55 5.07 7.75
C PHE A 46 2.91 6.41 7.12
N ILE A 47 1.95 7.08 6.50
CA ILE A 47 2.07 8.49 6.15
C ILE A 47 1.47 9.28 7.32
N HIS A 48 2.32 9.92 8.12
CA HIS A 48 1.87 10.75 9.24
C HIS A 48 1.75 12.20 8.78
N LEU A 49 0.51 12.70 8.74
CA LEU A 49 0.24 14.14 8.60
C LEU A 49 0.04 14.75 10.00
N PRO A 50 0.38 16.02 10.22
CA PRO A 50 0.28 16.64 11.55
C PRO A 50 -1.13 16.58 12.11
N SER A 51 -1.24 16.18 13.37
CA SER A 51 -2.45 15.86 14.10
C SER A 51 -3.44 17.01 14.21
N ILE A 52 -4.67 16.77 13.79
CA ILE A 52 -5.84 17.35 14.43
C ILE A 52 -6.01 16.56 15.75
N GLN A 53 -6.14 17.24 16.88
CA GLN A 53 -6.39 16.59 18.18
C GLN A 53 -7.71 15.80 18.09
N GLU A 54 -7.61 14.51 17.88
CA GLU A 54 -8.75 13.60 17.92
C GLU A 54 -9.09 13.30 19.39
N THR A 55 -10.30 13.65 19.80
CA THR A 55 -10.84 13.25 21.10
C THR A 55 -11.10 11.75 21.11
N SER A 56 -10.85 11.09 22.25
CA SER A 56 -10.90 9.62 22.42
C SER A 56 -12.25 8.95 22.04
N GLU A 57 -13.31 9.71 21.87
CA GLU A 57 -14.63 9.22 21.45
C GLU A 57 -14.80 9.05 19.94
N SER A 58 -13.96 9.71 19.11
CA SER A 58 -14.01 9.58 17.64
C SER A 58 -13.38 8.28 17.11
N ILE A 59 -12.69 7.53 17.96
CA ILE A 59 -11.94 6.30 17.59
C ILE A 59 -12.84 5.06 17.42
N LEU A 60 -14.12 5.17 17.69
CA LEU A 60 -15.13 4.13 17.34
C LEU A 60 -15.52 4.16 15.85
N LEU A 61 -14.69 4.77 15.03
CA LEU A 61 -14.88 4.87 13.59
C LEU A 61 -14.82 3.48 12.95
N HIS A 62 -15.78 3.25 12.06
CA HIS A 62 -15.85 2.02 11.29
C HIS A 62 -14.55 1.78 10.53
N LYS A 63 -13.88 0.69 10.82
CA LYS A 63 -12.73 0.26 10.03
C LYS A 63 -13.24 -0.51 8.82
N THR A 64 -12.69 -0.21 7.66
CA THR A 64 -13.00 -0.91 6.41
C THR A 64 -11.71 -1.39 5.79
N HIS A 65 -11.73 -2.60 5.25
CA HIS A 65 -10.61 -3.18 4.53
C HIS A 65 -10.95 -3.29 3.05
N ILE A 66 -10.03 -2.90 2.18
CA ILE A 66 -10.15 -3.03 0.74
C ILE A 66 -8.96 -3.85 0.27
N PHE A 67 -9.22 -4.95 -0.40
CA PHE A 67 -8.20 -5.80 -1.01
C PHE A 67 -8.17 -5.53 -2.50
N THR A 68 -6.97 -5.37 -3.07
CA THR A 68 -6.78 -5.08 -4.49
C THR A 68 -5.71 -5.98 -5.08
N ASP A 69 -5.91 -6.39 -6.31
CA ASP A 69 -4.99 -7.24 -7.03
C ASP A 69 -5.03 -6.97 -8.53
N GLY A 70 -3.98 -7.37 -9.24
CA GLY A 70 -3.85 -7.29 -10.67
C GLY A 70 -3.43 -8.63 -11.28
N ALA A 71 -4.12 -9.05 -12.32
CA ALA A 71 -3.78 -10.26 -13.06
C ALA A 71 -3.32 -9.94 -14.49
N CYS A 72 -2.38 -10.70 -15.01
CA CYS A 72 -1.94 -10.57 -16.39
C CYS A 72 -1.53 -11.93 -16.99
N THR A 73 -2.21 -12.37 -18.03
CA THR A 73 -1.78 -13.51 -18.82
C THR A 73 -0.76 -13.08 -19.88
N ASN A 74 0.19 -13.96 -20.19
CA ASN A 74 1.22 -13.70 -21.20
C ASN A 74 1.98 -12.37 -21.00
N ASN A 75 2.20 -11.96 -19.76
CA ASN A 75 2.87 -10.70 -19.42
C ASN A 75 4.18 -10.54 -20.21
N GLY A 76 4.35 -9.36 -20.86
CA GLY A 76 5.49 -9.08 -21.73
C GLY A 76 5.38 -9.65 -23.14
N LYS A 77 4.30 -10.34 -23.51
CA LYS A 77 4.05 -10.85 -24.85
C LYS A 77 2.99 -10.02 -25.58
N ARG A 78 2.94 -10.16 -26.93
CA ARG A 78 2.03 -9.42 -27.79
C ARG A 78 0.55 -9.72 -27.54
N ASN A 79 0.24 -10.92 -27.05
CA ASN A 79 -1.10 -11.39 -26.70
C ASN A 79 -1.35 -11.35 -25.17
N ALA A 80 -0.70 -10.43 -24.47
CA ALA A 80 -0.98 -10.22 -23.06
C ALA A 80 -2.40 -9.69 -22.87
N ASN A 81 -3.05 -10.11 -21.79
CA ASN A 81 -4.31 -9.58 -21.29
C ASN A 81 -4.14 -9.29 -19.81
N ALA A 82 -4.58 -8.11 -19.38
CA ALA A 82 -4.46 -7.69 -18.00
C ALA A 82 -5.82 -7.27 -17.45
N ALA A 83 -6.04 -7.53 -16.16
CA ALA A 83 -7.27 -7.20 -15.45
C ALA A 83 -6.98 -6.88 -13.99
N TRP A 84 -7.92 -6.27 -13.31
CA TRP A 84 -7.83 -5.89 -11.91
C TRP A 84 -9.06 -6.38 -11.14
N GLY A 85 -8.91 -6.51 -9.82
CA GLY A 85 -10.00 -6.82 -8.90
C GLY A 85 -9.92 -5.99 -7.63
N LEU A 86 -11.05 -5.84 -6.95
CA LEU A 86 -11.13 -5.32 -5.60
C LEU A 86 -12.25 -5.99 -4.78
N VAL A 87 -12.01 -6.09 -3.47
CA VAL A 87 -12.97 -6.62 -2.49
C VAL A 87 -13.01 -5.68 -1.29
N VAL A 88 -14.20 -5.21 -0.92
CA VAL A 88 -14.41 -4.38 0.27
C VAL A 88 -14.97 -5.25 1.39
N VAL A 89 -14.39 -5.14 2.58
CA VAL A 89 -14.68 -5.99 3.73
C VAL A 89 -14.91 -5.14 4.98
N ALA A 90 -15.94 -5.43 5.73
CA ALA A 90 -16.15 -4.84 7.06
C ALA A 90 -15.12 -5.38 8.07
N ASP A 91 -14.64 -4.51 8.99
CA ASP A 91 -13.71 -4.93 10.06
C ASP A 91 -14.36 -5.99 10.97
N LYS A 92 -15.60 -5.73 11.42
CA LYS A 92 -16.32 -6.67 12.26
C LYS A 92 -16.94 -7.80 11.45
N GLY A 93 -16.61 -9.04 11.81
CA GLY A 93 -17.13 -10.25 11.16
C GLY A 93 -16.61 -10.48 9.75
N HIS A 94 -15.77 -9.60 9.22
CA HIS A 94 -15.17 -9.69 7.89
C HIS A 94 -16.20 -10.01 6.78
N ALA A 95 -17.37 -9.37 6.84
CA ALA A 95 -18.38 -9.51 5.80
C ALA A 95 -17.93 -8.79 4.52
N VAL A 96 -18.07 -9.44 3.37
CA VAL A 96 -17.84 -8.80 2.07
C VAL A 96 -18.99 -7.83 1.80
N LEU A 97 -18.67 -6.56 1.65
CA LEU A 97 -19.62 -5.46 1.42
C LEU A 97 -19.78 -5.14 -0.07
N TYR A 98 -18.69 -5.27 -0.82
CA TYR A 98 -18.66 -4.93 -2.25
C TYR A 98 -17.52 -5.64 -2.94
N THR A 99 -17.71 -5.98 -4.20
CA THR A 99 -16.66 -6.51 -5.09
C THR A 99 -16.76 -5.84 -6.45
N ASP A 100 -15.62 -5.65 -7.10
CA ASP A 100 -15.55 -5.14 -8.47
C ASP A 100 -14.32 -5.69 -9.17
N SER A 101 -14.36 -5.76 -10.49
CA SER A 101 -13.24 -6.18 -11.30
C SER A 101 -13.42 -5.73 -12.76
N GLY A 102 -12.35 -5.68 -13.52
CA GLY A 102 -12.44 -5.31 -14.92
C GLY A 102 -11.15 -5.53 -15.70
N ALA A 103 -11.30 -5.73 -17.00
CA ALA A 103 -10.16 -5.83 -17.90
C ALA A 103 -9.50 -4.46 -18.09
N ILE A 104 -8.18 -4.44 -18.27
CA ILE A 104 -7.46 -3.26 -18.75
C ILE A 104 -7.86 -3.04 -20.23
N PRO A 105 -8.26 -1.81 -20.61
CA PRO A 105 -8.61 -1.51 -22.00
C PRO A 105 -7.51 -1.90 -22.97
N LYS A 106 -7.87 -2.49 -24.11
CA LYS A 106 -6.88 -2.95 -25.11
C LYS A 106 -6.02 -1.85 -25.71
N SER A 107 -6.47 -0.60 -25.62
CA SER A 107 -5.68 0.59 -25.99
C SER A 107 -4.56 0.93 -24.99
N GLU A 108 -4.55 0.30 -23.84
CA GLU A 108 -3.56 0.50 -22.80
C GLU A 108 -2.55 -0.66 -22.75
N PRO A 109 -1.33 -0.44 -22.18
CA PRO A 109 -0.35 -1.49 -21.99
C PRO A 109 -0.91 -2.64 -21.13
N GLN A 110 -0.86 -3.86 -21.66
CA GLN A 110 -1.32 -5.07 -20.99
C GLN A 110 -0.17 -5.65 -20.16
N THR A 111 0.01 -5.18 -18.94
CA THR A 111 1.08 -5.63 -18.03
C THR A 111 0.57 -5.88 -16.63
N ASN A 112 1.23 -6.78 -15.90
CA ASN A 112 0.91 -7.04 -14.50
C ASN A 112 0.99 -5.77 -13.65
N GLN A 113 2.06 -5.00 -13.79
CA GLN A 113 2.25 -3.76 -13.02
C GLN A 113 1.13 -2.74 -13.29
N ARG A 114 0.62 -2.64 -14.53
CA ARG A 114 -0.50 -1.76 -14.84
C ARG A 114 -1.80 -2.22 -14.21
N ALA A 115 -2.04 -3.53 -14.21
CA ALA A 115 -3.19 -4.14 -13.55
C ALA A 115 -3.18 -3.87 -12.03
N GLU A 116 -2.05 -4.08 -11.38
CA GLU A 116 -1.85 -3.79 -9.96
C GLU A 116 -2.11 -2.32 -9.61
N LEU A 117 -1.51 -1.40 -10.39
CA LEU A 117 -1.76 0.04 -10.20
C LEU A 117 -3.22 0.40 -10.41
N ARG A 118 -3.89 -0.21 -11.38
CA ARG A 118 -5.32 0.01 -11.65
C ARG A 118 -6.19 -0.49 -10.50
N GLY A 119 -5.90 -1.70 -10.01
CA GLY A 119 -6.57 -2.26 -8.83
C GLY A 119 -6.44 -1.34 -7.62
N LEU A 120 -5.21 -0.90 -7.30
CA LEU A 120 -4.95 -0.02 -6.17
C LEU A 120 -5.63 1.34 -6.31
N LEU A 121 -5.63 1.95 -7.51
CA LEU A 121 -6.31 3.22 -7.78
C LEU A 121 -7.83 3.10 -7.65
N ASN A 122 -8.41 2.03 -8.17
CA ASN A 122 -9.85 1.79 -8.03
C ASN A 122 -10.24 1.49 -6.57
N GLY A 123 -9.40 0.77 -5.84
CA GLY A 123 -9.54 0.59 -4.39
C GLY A 123 -9.53 1.91 -3.64
N LEU A 124 -8.62 2.82 -3.98
CA LEU A 124 -8.52 4.15 -3.38
C LEU A 124 -9.75 5.01 -3.71
N ARG A 125 -10.25 4.97 -4.95
CA ARG A 125 -11.49 5.65 -5.35
C ARG A 125 -12.71 5.10 -4.62
N GLN A 126 -12.76 3.79 -4.41
CA GLN A 126 -13.81 3.18 -3.60
C GLN A 126 -13.69 3.58 -2.13
N ALA A 127 -12.46 3.67 -1.59
CA ALA A 127 -12.21 4.18 -0.25
C ALA A 127 -12.75 5.61 -0.06
N LYS A 128 -12.54 6.49 -1.03
CA LYS A 128 -13.06 7.85 -1.01
C LYS A 128 -14.60 7.87 -0.92
N LYS A 129 -15.29 7.10 -1.76
CA LYS A 129 -16.76 6.98 -1.73
C LYS A 129 -17.27 6.45 -0.39
N ILE A 130 -16.59 5.45 0.18
CA ILE A 130 -16.97 4.90 1.49
C ILE A 130 -16.79 5.96 2.56
N TYR A 131 -15.66 6.69 2.56
CA TYR A 131 -15.37 7.70 3.55
C TYR A 131 -16.37 8.86 3.53
N GLU A 132 -16.87 9.26 2.35
CA GLU A 132 -17.91 10.29 2.20
C GLU A 132 -19.22 9.92 2.89
N THR A 133 -19.54 8.63 2.96
CA THR A 133 -20.78 8.13 3.58
C THR A 133 -20.57 7.66 5.02
N TYR A 134 -19.43 7.01 5.26
CA TYR A 134 -19.06 6.40 6.54
C TYR A 134 -17.63 6.81 6.91
N PRO A 135 -17.45 7.97 7.54
CA PRO A 135 -16.12 8.41 7.96
C PRO A 135 -15.45 7.38 8.88
N GLY A 136 -14.24 6.98 8.56
CA GLY A 136 -13.52 5.99 9.32
C GLY A 136 -12.15 5.69 8.72
N LEU A 137 -11.38 4.86 9.40
CA LEU A 137 -10.08 4.42 8.92
C LEU A 137 -10.24 3.33 7.87
N ILE A 138 -9.62 3.51 6.71
CA ILE A 138 -9.65 2.54 5.61
C ILE A 138 -8.25 1.97 5.42
N THR A 139 -8.15 0.65 5.43
CA THR A 139 -6.91 -0.06 5.12
C THR A 139 -7.02 -0.71 3.74
N ILE A 140 -6.13 -0.33 2.83
CA ILE A 140 -6.03 -0.95 1.51
C ILE A 140 -4.88 -1.96 1.53
N TRP A 141 -5.21 -3.21 1.22
CA TRP A 141 -4.30 -4.34 1.17
C TRP A 141 -3.95 -4.66 -0.28
N SER A 142 -2.68 -4.92 -0.55
CA SER A 142 -2.21 -5.41 -1.84
C SER A 142 -0.96 -6.26 -1.65
N ASP A 143 -0.76 -7.27 -2.47
CA ASP A 143 0.50 -8.02 -2.53
C ASP A 143 1.51 -7.39 -3.50
N SER A 144 1.12 -6.35 -4.22
CA SER A 144 1.99 -5.56 -5.06
C SER A 144 2.76 -4.50 -4.27
N GLN A 145 3.95 -4.85 -3.81
CA GLN A 145 4.87 -3.87 -3.20
C GLN A 145 5.17 -2.71 -4.15
N TYR A 146 5.22 -2.97 -5.47
CA TYR A 146 5.41 -1.94 -6.48
C TYR A 146 4.29 -0.90 -6.47
N ALA A 147 3.03 -1.33 -6.48
CA ALA A 147 1.89 -0.42 -6.47
C ALA A 147 1.82 0.40 -5.19
N ILE A 148 2.01 -0.23 -4.02
CA ILE A 148 2.07 0.46 -2.72
C ILE A 148 3.21 1.48 -2.70
N ASN A 149 4.42 1.12 -3.15
CA ASN A 149 5.54 2.06 -3.19
C ASN A 149 5.30 3.23 -4.15
N CYS A 150 4.62 3.01 -5.28
CA CYS A 150 4.18 4.09 -6.16
C CYS A 150 3.21 5.05 -5.44
N ALA A 151 2.27 4.53 -4.67
CA ALA A 151 1.28 5.34 -3.95
C ALA A 151 1.91 6.16 -2.80
N SER A 152 2.75 5.52 -1.97
CA SER A 152 3.09 6.01 -0.63
C SER A 152 4.56 6.38 -0.43
N VAL A 153 5.48 5.84 -1.24
CA VAL A 153 6.93 6.05 -1.04
C VAL A 153 7.56 6.81 -2.21
N TRP A 154 7.51 6.23 -3.40
CA TRP A 154 8.19 6.80 -4.57
C TRP A 154 7.41 7.95 -5.20
N GLY A 155 6.11 7.79 -5.33
CA GLY A 155 5.25 8.78 -5.97
C GLY A 155 5.25 10.15 -5.29
N PRO A 156 5.13 10.25 -3.96
CA PRO A 156 5.29 11.52 -3.25
C PRO A 156 6.64 12.20 -3.51
N LYS A 157 7.74 11.43 -3.58
CA LYS A 157 9.07 11.95 -3.92
C LYS A 157 9.13 12.44 -5.37
N TRP A 158 8.54 11.68 -6.31
CA TRP A 158 8.50 12.13 -7.71
C TRP A 158 7.64 13.38 -7.88
N ARG A 159 6.51 13.46 -7.20
CA ARG A 159 5.64 14.64 -7.20
C ARG A 159 6.37 15.88 -6.68
N SER A 160 7.11 15.79 -5.57
CA SER A 160 7.82 16.91 -4.95
C SER A 160 8.99 17.43 -5.83
N ASN A 161 9.55 16.61 -6.72
CA ASN A 161 10.61 17.02 -7.62
C ASN A 161 10.13 17.23 -9.07
N GLY A 162 8.84 17.51 -9.27
CA GLY A 162 8.25 17.79 -10.58
C GLY A 162 8.11 16.56 -11.47
N TRP A 163 7.82 15.39 -10.86
CA TRP A 163 7.63 14.11 -11.55
C TRP A 163 8.88 13.60 -12.29
N LYS A 164 10.04 13.90 -11.76
CA LYS A 164 11.32 13.43 -12.30
C LYS A 164 11.85 12.26 -11.49
N LYS A 165 12.35 11.27 -12.20
CA LYS A 165 12.96 10.06 -11.65
C LYS A 165 14.35 9.87 -12.23
N GLN A 166 15.33 9.52 -11.40
CA GLN A 166 16.66 9.08 -11.88
C GLN A 166 16.50 7.77 -12.68
N GLY A 167 17.19 7.66 -13.80
CA GLY A 167 17.20 6.45 -14.63
C GLY A 167 16.03 6.37 -15.64
N GLY A 168 15.40 7.49 -15.98
CA GLY A 168 14.42 7.57 -17.08
C GLY A 168 12.99 7.87 -16.66
N PRO A 169 12.01 7.72 -17.56
CA PRO A 169 10.62 8.08 -17.30
C PRO A 169 9.97 7.19 -16.22
N ILE A 170 8.97 7.75 -15.55
CA ILE A 170 8.11 6.98 -14.63
C ILE A 170 7.21 6.08 -15.48
N GLN A 171 7.31 4.77 -15.29
CA GLN A 171 6.42 3.82 -15.96
C GLN A 171 4.98 3.99 -15.46
N HIS A 172 4.00 3.80 -16.36
CA HIS A 172 2.57 3.96 -16.04
C HIS A 172 2.26 5.31 -15.37
N PHE A 173 2.91 6.37 -15.84
CA PHE A 173 2.86 7.70 -15.24
C PHE A 173 1.45 8.24 -15.03
N ASP A 174 0.54 7.96 -15.97
CA ASP A 174 -0.87 8.28 -15.89
C ASP A 174 -1.51 7.76 -14.61
N LEU A 175 -1.40 6.45 -14.36
CA LEU A 175 -1.95 5.80 -13.16
C LEU A 175 -1.21 6.23 -11.89
N VAL A 176 0.12 6.31 -11.95
CA VAL A 176 0.94 6.72 -10.78
C VAL A 176 0.60 8.14 -10.36
N LYS A 177 0.43 9.06 -11.30
CA LYS A 177 0.06 10.45 -11.02
C LYS A 177 -1.30 10.54 -10.33
N ASP A 178 -2.31 9.88 -10.87
CA ASP A 178 -3.65 9.84 -10.29
C ASP A 178 -3.62 9.22 -8.89
N LEU A 179 -2.98 8.06 -8.74
CA LEU A 179 -2.87 7.35 -7.47
C LEU A 179 -2.22 8.22 -6.38
N VAL A 180 -1.13 8.92 -6.70
CA VAL A 180 -0.45 9.81 -5.74
C VAL A 180 -1.33 11.00 -5.37
N ASN A 181 -2.00 11.62 -6.34
CA ASN A 181 -2.85 12.77 -6.07
C ASN A 181 -4.04 12.38 -5.17
N GLU A 182 -4.71 11.28 -5.47
CA GLU A 182 -5.81 10.78 -4.67
C GLU A 182 -5.35 10.28 -3.28
N THR A 183 -4.15 9.67 -3.18
CA THR A 183 -3.56 9.31 -1.88
C THR A 183 -3.32 10.55 -1.00
N VAL A 184 -2.80 11.62 -1.57
CA VAL A 184 -2.58 12.88 -0.85
C VAL A 184 -3.91 13.52 -0.42
N GLU A 185 -4.93 13.46 -1.25
CA GLU A 185 -6.28 13.96 -0.91
C GLU A 185 -6.90 13.17 0.25
N MET A 186 -6.76 11.86 0.26
CA MET A 186 -7.24 11.00 1.36
C MET A 186 -6.43 11.18 2.65
N GLY A 187 -5.13 11.47 2.54
CA GLY A 187 -4.26 11.70 3.68
C GLY A 187 -4.25 10.55 4.68
N HIS A 188 -4.38 10.86 5.97
CA HIS A 188 -4.37 9.88 7.08
C HIS A 188 -5.59 8.95 7.14
N ARG A 189 -6.60 9.15 6.29
CA ARG A 189 -7.82 8.33 6.26
C ARG A 189 -7.59 6.98 5.60
N VAL A 190 -6.52 6.83 4.84
CA VAL A 190 -6.15 5.60 4.14
C VAL A 190 -4.76 5.14 4.56
N HIS A 191 -4.68 3.84 4.90
CA HIS A 191 -3.43 3.15 5.15
C HIS A 191 -3.24 2.04 4.12
N TYR A 192 -2.01 1.92 3.59
CA TYR A 192 -1.65 0.82 2.70
C TYR A 192 -0.94 -0.26 3.49
N ARG A 193 -1.33 -1.52 3.26
CA ARG A 193 -0.66 -2.68 3.83
C ARG A 193 -0.29 -3.68 2.74
N TRP A 194 0.98 -4.04 2.75
CA TRP A 194 1.45 -5.13 1.91
C TRP A 194 1.19 -6.46 2.62
N LEU A 195 0.84 -7.48 1.82
CA LEU A 195 0.79 -8.86 2.28
C LEU A 195 1.48 -9.77 1.27
N LYS A 196 2.01 -10.88 1.74
CA LYS A 196 2.67 -11.85 0.89
C LYS A 196 1.65 -12.58 0.03
N ALA A 197 1.88 -12.58 -1.30
CA ALA A 197 1.09 -13.37 -2.24
C ALA A 197 1.19 -14.87 -1.97
N HIS A 198 0.19 -15.62 -2.43
CA HIS A 198 0.19 -17.10 -2.50
C HIS A 198 0.64 -17.79 -1.20
N THR A 199 0.09 -17.36 -0.07
CA THR A 199 0.35 -18.02 1.22
C THR A 199 -0.27 -19.41 1.22
N GLU A 200 0.56 -20.44 1.36
CA GLU A 200 0.16 -21.83 1.43
C GLU A 200 -0.29 -22.24 2.86
N GLY A 201 -0.99 -23.38 2.95
CA GLY A 201 -1.41 -23.94 4.23
C GLY A 201 -2.70 -23.35 4.80
N SER A 202 -2.91 -23.49 6.10
CA SER A 202 -4.14 -23.08 6.81
C SER A 202 -4.37 -21.57 6.79
N ASN A 203 -3.33 -20.79 6.69
CA ASN A 203 -3.40 -19.31 6.73
C ASN A 203 -4.20 -18.72 5.57
N LYS A 204 -4.25 -19.36 4.40
CA LYS A 204 -5.01 -18.87 3.24
C LYS A 204 -6.51 -18.69 3.49
N TYR A 205 -7.07 -19.33 4.51
CA TYR A 205 -8.48 -19.22 4.89
C TYR A 205 -8.74 -18.19 6.00
N GLN A 206 -7.69 -17.58 6.54
CA GLN A 206 -7.77 -16.57 7.60
C GLN A 206 -7.63 -15.16 7.03
N PHE A 207 -8.10 -14.18 7.81
CA PHE A 207 -7.85 -12.78 7.52
C PHE A 207 -6.35 -12.46 7.71
N PRO A 208 -5.70 -11.71 6.81
CA PRO A 208 -6.23 -11.06 5.59
C PRO A 208 -6.15 -11.93 4.33
N TRP A 209 -5.43 -13.07 4.33
CA TRP A 209 -5.10 -13.87 3.14
C TRP A 209 -6.32 -14.44 2.41
N LYS A 210 -7.39 -14.78 3.14
CA LYS A 210 -8.66 -15.20 2.54
C LYS A 210 -9.17 -14.23 1.47
N PHE A 211 -9.07 -12.94 1.76
CA PHE A 211 -9.56 -11.90 0.86
C PHE A 211 -8.58 -11.58 -0.25
N ASN A 212 -7.27 -11.77 -0.02
CA ASN A 212 -6.28 -11.72 -1.08
C ASN A 212 -6.53 -12.82 -2.12
N HIS A 213 -6.80 -14.05 -1.70
CA HIS A 213 -7.21 -15.13 -2.61
C HIS A 213 -8.50 -14.81 -3.37
N GLN A 214 -9.46 -14.16 -2.71
CA GLN A 214 -10.71 -13.80 -3.35
C GLN A 214 -10.50 -12.73 -4.42
N VAL A 215 -9.70 -11.71 -4.15
CA VAL A 215 -9.43 -10.64 -5.11
C VAL A 215 -8.58 -11.13 -6.29
N ASP A 216 -7.60 -12.01 -6.06
CA ASP A 216 -6.82 -12.68 -7.12
C ASP A 216 -7.75 -13.45 -8.08
N ALA A 217 -8.69 -14.23 -7.52
CA ALA A 217 -9.68 -14.94 -8.32
C ALA A 217 -10.58 -13.99 -9.15
N LEU A 218 -10.98 -12.85 -8.58
CA LEU A 218 -11.76 -11.82 -9.29
C LEU A 218 -10.96 -11.18 -10.42
N ALA A 219 -9.72 -10.79 -10.18
CA ALA A 219 -8.84 -10.21 -11.20
C ALA A 219 -8.58 -11.23 -12.33
N THR A 220 -8.33 -12.50 -11.98
CA THR A 220 -8.13 -13.57 -12.95
C THR A 220 -9.38 -13.85 -13.77
N ALA A 221 -10.57 -13.87 -13.16
CA ALA A 221 -11.84 -14.08 -13.86
C ALA A 221 -12.19 -12.93 -14.83
N ALA A 222 -11.64 -11.72 -14.62
CA ALA A 222 -11.83 -10.57 -15.50
C ALA A 222 -10.88 -10.52 -16.70
N LEU A 223 -9.98 -11.49 -16.86
CA LEU A 223 -9.11 -11.65 -18.04
C LEU A 223 -9.95 -12.14 -19.23
N VAL A 224 -10.10 -11.32 -20.25
CA VAL A 224 -10.88 -11.60 -21.47
C VAL A 224 -10.04 -11.50 -22.72
#